data_03f7e9919952d681a1b03df458386948
#
_entry.id   03f7e9919952d681a1b03df458386948
#
_cell.length_a   1.000
_cell.length_b   1.000
_cell.length_c   1.000
_cell.angle_alpha   90.00
_cell.angle_beta   90.00
_cell.angle_gamma   90.00
#
_symmetry.space_group_name_H-M   'P 1'
#
loop_
_entity.id
_entity.type
_entity.pdbx_description
1 polymer ?
#
loop_
_entity_poly.entity_id
_entity_poly.type
_entity_poly.pdbx_seq_one_letter_code
_entity_poly.pdbx_strand_id
1 'polypeptide(L)'
;MSRMVGTVSRGVRAPIIRQGDDIVEIVSASVLEAAKSEGYEIRDRDVVAMTEAIVARAQGNYASVDDIAADIRAKFGGETVGVIFPILSRNRFAICLRGIAKGAKKIVLMLSYPSDEVGNHLVSMDAIDEKGVNPYSDVLTLAKYRELFGYEKHTFTGVDYVEYYEGLIRECGAEAEIIFANDARAILPYTKNVLACDIHTRFRTKRILKAAGAEIVYGLDEVLSSPIGESGYNESYGLLGSNKATEDTVKLFPRDCQRVVDAIQARLLAATGKTVEVMVYGDGAFKDPVGKIWELADPIVSPAYTAGLEGTPNELKLKYLADNEFAGLSGDALKDAIKGKIQEKDSNLFGKMASEGTTPRRLTDLIGSLCDLTSGSGDKGTPIVHIQGYFDNYTND
;
A
#
# COMPACT_ATOMS: atom_id res chain seq x y z
N MET A 1 17.29 -25.69 26.74
CA MET A 1 17.67 -24.25 26.80
C MET A 1 16.51 -23.46 26.29
N SER A 2 16.11 -22.41 26.99
CA SER A 2 15.03 -21.54 26.49
C SER A 2 15.45 -20.93 25.13
N ARG A 3 14.52 -20.88 24.21
CA ARG A 3 14.72 -20.30 22.89
C ARG A 3 14.97 -18.79 23.02
N MET A 4 16.13 -18.32 22.58
CA MET A 4 16.53 -16.91 22.69
C MET A 4 16.08 -16.06 21.48
N VAL A 5 15.74 -16.71 20.35
CA VAL A 5 15.29 -16.05 19.13
C VAL A 5 13.78 -16.27 18.98
N GLY A 6 13.00 -15.23 19.09
CA GLY A 6 11.55 -15.26 18.91
C GLY A 6 11.17 -15.36 17.42
N THR A 7 11.24 -14.24 16.72
CA THR A 7 10.85 -14.13 15.32
C THR A 7 12.05 -14.15 14.39
N VAL A 8 11.95 -14.91 13.29
CA VAL A 8 12.94 -14.93 12.21
C VAL A 8 12.21 -14.68 10.89
N SER A 9 12.63 -13.65 10.15
CA SER A 9 12.11 -13.32 8.82
C SER A 9 13.16 -13.58 7.75
N ARG A 10 12.81 -14.37 6.73
CA ARG A 10 13.71 -14.79 5.65
C ARG A 10 13.13 -14.41 4.30
N GLY A 11 13.90 -13.66 3.49
CA GLY A 11 13.62 -13.49 2.08
C GLY A 11 13.95 -14.77 1.30
N VAL A 12 12.96 -15.32 0.61
CA VAL A 12 13.09 -16.55 -0.18
C VAL A 12 13.18 -16.19 -1.65
N ARG A 13 14.22 -16.70 -2.32
CA ARG A 13 14.42 -16.53 -3.75
C ARG A 13 13.38 -17.31 -4.56
N ALA A 14 12.97 -16.72 -5.67
CA ALA A 14 12.09 -17.35 -6.64
C ALA A 14 12.67 -17.21 -8.05
N PRO A 15 12.28 -18.08 -8.99
CA PRO A 15 12.58 -17.87 -10.40
C PRO A 15 11.93 -16.58 -10.91
N ILE A 16 12.35 -16.11 -12.09
CA ILE A 16 11.70 -14.96 -12.73
C ILE A 16 10.30 -15.37 -13.19
N ILE A 17 9.29 -14.82 -12.54
CA ILE A 17 7.88 -15.13 -12.83
C ILE A 17 7.47 -14.51 -14.17
N ARG A 18 6.74 -15.28 -14.97
CA ARG A 18 6.16 -14.87 -16.25
C ARG A 18 4.66 -15.13 -16.27
N GLN A 19 3.98 -14.51 -17.22
CA GLN A 19 2.57 -14.78 -17.46
C GLN A 19 2.35 -16.26 -17.78
N GLY A 20 1.35 -16.86 -17.12
CA GLY A 20 1.00 -18.26 -17.26
C GLY A 20 1.75 -19.22 -16.34
N ASP A 21 2.72 -18.73 -15.55
CA ASP A 21 3.40 -19.56 -14.54
C ASP A 21 2.44 -19.97 -13.41
N ASP A 22 2.60 -21.19 -12.91
CA ASP A 22 1.87 -21.65 -11.73
C ASP A 22 2.49 -21.08 -10.47
N ILE A 23 1.91 -19.97 -10.01
CA ILE A 23 2.41 -19.25 -8.84
C ILE A 23 2.27 -20.07 -7.55
N VAL A 24 1.26 -20.95 -7.45
CA VAL A 24 1.06 -21.82 -6.29
C VAL A 24 2.19 -22.84 -6.19
N GLU A 25 2.53 -23.47 -7.32
CA GLU A 25 3.67 -24.39 -7.40
C GLU A 25 4.97 -23.67 -7.05
N ILE A 26 5.26 -22.55 -7.71
CA ILE A 26 6.54 -21.84 -7.56
C ILE A 26 6.74 -21.38 -6.12
N VAL A 27 5.73 -20.76 -5.48
CA VAL A 27 5.85 -20.27 -4.11
C VAL A 27 6.06 -21.42 -3.15
N SER A 28 5.25 -22.48 -3.27
CA SER A 28 5.35 -23.65 -2.40
C SER A 28 6.69 -24.37 -2.53
N ALA A 29 7.16 -24.61 -3.76
CA ALA A 29 8.43 -25.24 -4.02
C ALA A 29 9.61 -24.39 -3.51
N SER A 30 9.57 -23.05 -3.72
CA SER A 30 10.62 -22.15 -3.24
C SER A 30 10.75 -22.15 -1.72
N VAL A 31 9.63 -22.17 -0.99
CA VAL A 31 9.63 -22.22 0.48
C VAL A 31 10.16 -23.55 0.99
N LEU A 32 9.74 -24.69 0.39
CA LEU A 32 10.21 -26.02 0.75
C LEU A 32 11.70 -26.18 0.48
N GLU A 33 12.19 -25.72 -0.65
CA GLU A 33 13.61 -25.79 -0.99
C GLU A 33 14.46 -24.89 -0.11
N ALA A 34 13.97 -23.69 0.24
CA ALA A 34 14.64 -22.80 1.19
C ALA A 34 14.77 -23.46 2.57
N ALA A 35 13.71 -24.11 3.06
CA ALA A 35 13.75 -24.83 4.34
C ALA A 35 14.78 -25.97 4.31
N LYS A 36 14.80 -26.72 3.22
CA LYS A 36 15.75 -27.83 3.03
C LYS A 36 17.19 -27.36 2.91
N SER A 37 17.46 -26.34 2.09
CA SER A 37 18.83 -25.87 1.82
C SER A 37 19.45 -25.18 3.04
N GLU A 38 18.64 -24.47 3.82
CA GLU A 38 19.09 -23.76 5.02
C GLU A 38 18.96 -24.60 6.32
N GLY A 39 18.43 -25.82 6.22
CA GLY A 39 18.36 -26.77 7.33
C GLY A 39 17.43 -26.38 8.47
N TYR A 40 16.26 -25.77 8.16
CA TYR A 40 15.25 -25.46 9.17
C TYR A 40 13.92 -26.15 8.86
N GLU A 41 13.13 -26.40 9.91
CA GLU A 41 11.82 -27.02 9.79
C GLU A 41 10.72 -25.98 9.72
N ILE A 42 9.75 -26.17 8.82
CA ILE A 42 8.51 -25.38 8.76
C ILE A 42 7.64 -25.78 9.96
N ARG A 43 7.01 -24.81 10.61
CA ARG A 43 6.21 -25.00 11.80
C ARG A 43 4.78 -24.57 11.60
N ASP A 44 3.89 -25.06 12.49
CA ASP A 44 2.53 -24.55 12.56
C ASP A 44 2.55 -23.05 12.88
N ARG A 45 1.68 -22.29 12.19
CA ARG A 45 1.58 -20.82 12.27
C ARG A 45 2.82 -20.05 11.80
N ASP A 46 3.77 -20.67 11.10
CA ASP A 46 4.69 -19.89 10.29
C ASP A 46 3.91 -19.09 9.24
N VAL A 47 4.47 -17.98 8.78
CA VAL A 47 3.82 -17.15 7.77
C VAL A 47 4.62 -17.19 6.48
N VAL A 48 3.94 -17.46 5.37
CA VAL A 48 4.47 -17.33 4.01
C VAL A 48 3.77 -16.13 3.35
N ALA A 49 4.54 -15.14 3.01
CA ALA A 49 4.02 -13.95 2.32
C ALA A 49 4.67 -13.79 0.95
N MET A 50 3.94 -13.26 -0.01
CA MET A 50 4.46 -12.96 -1.34
C MET A 50 3.99 -11.59 -1.82
N THR A 51 4.82 -10.95 -2.64
CA THR A 51 4.46 -9.65 -3.22
C THR A 51 3.30 -9.81 -4.20
N GLU A 52 2.38 -8.83 -4.20
CA GLU A 52 1.30 -8.77 -5.18
C GLU A 52 1.84 -8.80 -6.63
N ALA A 53 3.04 -8.28 -6.81
CA ALA A 53 3.68 -8.16 -8.11
C ALA A 53 3.88 -9.50 -8.81
N ILE A 54 4.33 -10.56 -8.09
CA ILE A 54 4.54 -11.87 -8.71
C ILE A 54 3.22 -12.56 -9.04
N VAL A 55 2.19 -12.36 -8.23
CA VAL A 55 0.85 -12.89 -8.50
C VAL A 55 0.24 -12.22 -9.74
N ALA A 56 0.29 -10.89 -9.81
CA ALA A 56 -0.20 -10.14 -10.97
C ALA A 56 0.56 -10.49 -12.26
N ARG A 57 1.89 -10.70 -12.17
CA ARG A 57 2.71 -11.12 -13.31
C ARG A 57 2.33 -12.51 -13.82
N ALA A 58 2.15 -13.47 -12.92
CA ALA A 58 1.72 -14.82 -13.28
C ALA A 58 0.34 -14.79 -13.98
N GLN A 59 -0.56 -13.93 -13.52
CA GLN A 59 -1.87 -13.73 -14.12
C GLN A 59 -1.83 -12.96 -15.45
N GLY A 60 -0.75 -12.26 -15.77
CA GLY A 60 -0.70 -11.35 -16.91
C GLY A 60 -1.65 -10.15 -16.75
N ASN A 61 -1.86 -9.68 -15.52
CA ASN A 61 -2.83 -8.61 -15.24
C ASN A 61 -2.25 -7.22 -15.57
N TYR A 62 -2.19 -6.91 -16.86
CA TYR A 62 -1.66 -5.67 -17.42
C TYR A 62 -2.72 -4.92 -18.22
N ALA A 63 -2.59 -3.59 -18.27
CA ALA A 63 -3.36 -2.73 -19.15
C ALA A 63 -2.44 -1.70 -19.80
N SER A 64 -2.78 -1.29 -21.03
CA SER A 64 -2.07 -0.24 -21.72
C SER A 64 -2.59 1.15 -21.34
N VAL A 65 -1.78 2.17 -21.63
CA VAL A 65 -2.19 3.59 -21.56
C VAL A 65 -3.44 3.83 -22.42
N ASP A 66 -3.58 3.12 -23.55
CA ASP A 66 -4.74 3.25 -24.45
C ASP A 66 -6.01 2.59 -23.87
N ASP A 67 -5.88 1.50 -23.12
CA ASP A 67 -7.01 0.89 -22.39
C ASP A 67 -7.54 1.84 -21.32
N ILE A 68 -6.61 2.48 -20.56
CA ILE A 68 -6.99 3.53 -19.59
C ILE A 68 -7.71 4.67 -20.31
N ALA A 69 -7.18 5.14 -21.44
CA ALA A 69 -7.78 6.22 -22.21
C ALA A 69 -9.17 5.86 -22.74
N ALA A 70 -9.37 4.63 -23.14
CA ALA A 70 -10.68 4.14 -23.60
C ALA A 70 -11.72 4.14 -22.47
N ASP A 71 -11.33 3.67 -21.27
CA ASP A 71 -12.23 3.67 -20.11
C ASP A 71 -12.55 5.10 -19.63
N ILE A 72 -11.55 5.98 -19.59
CA ILE A 72 -11.77 7.40 -19.27
C ILE A 72 -12.73 8.07 -20.26
N ARG A 73 -12.57 7.83 -21.57
CA ARG A 73 -13.50 8.33 -22.58
C ARG A 73 -14.93 7.82 -22.39
N ALA A 74 -15.05 6.53 -22.07
CA ALA A 74 -16.36 5.93 -21.82
C ALA A 74 -17.05 6.54 -20.59
N LYS A 75 -16.28 6.84 -19.54
CA LYS A 75 -16.79 7.39 -18.28
C LYS A 75 -17.08 8.90 -18.34
N PHE A 76 -16.24 9.67 -19.03
CA PHE A 76 -16.28 11.15 -19.01
C PHE A 76 -16.61 11.80 -20.37
N GLY A 77 -16.88 10.99 -21.41
CA GLY A 77 -17.26 11.52 -22.73
C GLY A 77 -16.13 12.20 -23.51
N GLY A 78 -14.87 12.08 -23.07
CA GLY A 78 -13.73 12.72 -23.75
C GLY A 78 -13.60 14.23 -23.49
N GLU A 79 -14.39 14.79 -22.61
CA GLU A 79 -14.42 16.23 -22.29
C GLU A 79 -13.38 16.63 -21.22
N THR A 80 -13.58 17.77 -20.56
CA THR A 80 -12.72 18.20 -19.45
C THR A 80 -12.91 17.33 -18.21
N VAL A 81 -11.81 16.81 -17.66
CA VAL A 81 -11.79 16.00 -16.44
C VAL A 81 -10.96 16.69 -15.36
N GLY A 82 -11.56 16.88 -14.19
CA GLY A 82 -10.85 17.29 -12.98
C GLY A 82 -10.20 16.08 -12.35
N VAL A 83 -8.88 16.07 -12.27
CA VAL A 83 -8.10 15.01 -11.64
C VAL A 83 -7.59 15.55 -10.32
N ILE A 84 -8.04 14.99 -9.20
CA ILE A 84 -7.77 15.59 -7.90
C ILE A 84 -7.05 14.67 -6.94
N PHE A 85 -6.15 15.25 -6.17
CA PHE A 85 -5.42 14.64 -5.06
C PHE A 85 -4.62 13.38 -5.42
N PRO A 86 -3.90 13.36 -6.57
CA PRO A 86 -3.02 12.24 -6.86
C PRO A 86 -1.79 12.26 -5.96
N ILE A 87 -1.20 11.08 -5.76
CA ILE A 87 0.13 10.97 -5.16
C ILE A 87 1.21 11.44 -6.15
N LEU A 88 2.33 11.95 -5.62
CA LEU A 88 3.47 12.38 -6.41
C LEU A 88 4.39 11.18 -6.72
N SER A 89 4.16 10.51 -7.84
CA SER A 89 4.87 9.28 -8.16
C SER A 89 5.14 9.11 -9.66
N ARG A 90 6.42 8.82 -10.01
CA ARG A 90 6.85 8.55 -11.39
C ARG A 90 6.48 7.15 -11.88
N ASN A 91 6.45 6.18 -11.00
CA ASN A 91 6.24 4.77 -11.33
C ASN A 91 4.80 4.27 -11.05
N ARG A 92 3.95 5.12 -10.48
CA ARG A 92 2.54 4.80 -10.21
C ARG A 92 1.62 5.78 -10.90
N PHE A 93 1.42 6.97 -10.34
CA PHE A 93 0.44 7.90 -10.88
C PHE A 93 0.81 8.48 -12.25
N ALA A 94 2.09 8.74 -12.54
CA ALA A 94 2.48 9.34 -13.82
C ALA A 94 2.04 8.53 -15.04
N ILE A 95 2.14 7.20 -14.99
CA ILE A 95 1.68 6.33 -16.10
C ILE A 95 0.15 6.31 -16.19
N CYS A 96 -0.55 6.32 -15.07
CA CYS A 96 -2.01 6.47 -15.04
C CYS A 96 -2.44 7.81 -15.64
N LEU A 97 -1.74 8.91 -15.28
CA LEU A 97 -2.01 10.25 -15.79
C LEU A 97 -1.88 10.32 -17.32
N ARG A 98 -0.90 9.61 -17.91
CA ARG A 98 -0.78 9.51 -19.38
C ARG A 98 -2.04 8.93 -20.01
N GLY A 99 -2.58 7.83 -19.45
CA GLY A 99 -3.81 7.23 -19.92
C GLY A 99 -5.04 8.13 -19.73
N ILE A 100 -5.14 8.75 -18.55
CA ILE A 100 -6.23 9.69 -18.24
C ILE A 100 -6.19 10.88 -19.20
N ALA A 101 -5.02 11.47 -19.45
CA ALA A 101 -4.88 12.60 -20.37
C ALA A 101 -5.19 12.23 -21.81
N LYS A 102 -4.77 11.06 -22.30
CA LYS A 102 -5.14 10.56 -23.64
C LYS A 102 -6.67 10.36 -23.79
N GLY A 103 -7.37 10.12 -22.69
CA GLY A 103 -8.81 9.91 -22.66
C GLY A 103 -9.66 11.18 -22.60
N ALA A 104 -9.05 12.36 -22.40
CA ALA A 104 -9.75 13.62 -22.19
C ALA A 104 -9.22 14.74 -23.10
N LYS A 105 -10.06 15.73 -23.39
CA LYS A 105 -9.65 16.94 -24.13
C LYS A 105 -8.81 17.87 -23.27
N LYS A 106 -9.17 18.00 -22.00
CA LYS A 106 -8.51 18.87 -21.03
C LYS A 106 -8.46 18.19 -19.68
N ILE A 107 -7.33 18.33 -19.00
CA ILE A 107 -7.16 17.93 -17.59
C ILE A 107 -7.02 19.19 -16.73
N VAL A 108 -7.87 19.31 -15.73
CA VAL A 108 -7.67 20.25 -14.62
C VAL A 108 -7.09 19.41 -13.47
N LEU A 109 -5.77 19.48 -13.28
CA LEU A 109 -5.07 18.75 -12.25
C LEU A 109 -5.03 19.55 -10.96
N MET A 110 -5.68 19.07 -9.91
CA MET A 110 -5.65 19.69 -8.59
C MET A 110 -4.74 18.90 -7.66
N LEU A 111 -3.64 19.50 -7.28
CA LEU A 111 -2.65 18.92 -6.38
C LEU A 111 -2.90 19.39 -4.94
N SER A 112 -2.79 18.47 -3.98
CA SER A 112 -2.71 18.83 -2.56
C SER A 112 -1.38 19.51 -2.26
N TYR A 113 -1.41 20.45 -1.32
CA TYR A 113 -0.19 21.11 -0.84
C TYR A 113 -0.30 21.39 0.68
N PRO A 114 0.78 21.42 1.43
CA PRO A 114 2.19 21.34 1.02
C PRO A 114 2.63 19.97 0.53
N SER A 115 1.86 18.91 0.79
CA SER A 115 2.18 17.53 0.41
C SER A 115 0.96 16.78 -0.08
N ASP A 116 1.20 15.63 -0.74
CA ASP A 116 0.14 14.64 -0.97
C ASP A 116 -0.22 13.89 0.32
N GLU A 117 -1.20 12.99 0.26
CA GLU A 117 -1.69 12.27 1.45
C GLU A 117 -0.73 11.23 2.03
N VAL A 118 0.33 10.86 1.30
CA VAL A 118 1.39 9.96 1.76
C VAL A 118 2.69 10.70 2.13
N GLY A 119 2.63 12.03 2.23
CA GLY A 119 3.74 12.84 2.74
C GLY A 119 4.79 13.24 1.73
N ASN A 120 4.55 13.10 0.41
CA ASN A 120 5.45 13.67 -0.60
C ASN A 120 5.22 15.18 -0.71
N HIS A 121 6.21 15.97 -0.30
CA HIS A 121 6.10 17.42 -0.28
C HIS A 121 6.32 18.04 -1.66
N LEU A 122 5.41 18.95 -2.03
CA LEU A 122 5.60 19.91 -3.13
C LEU A 122 6.41 21.12 -2.66
N VAL A 123 6.17 21.57 -1.42
CA VAL A 123 6.86 22.68 -0.77
C VAL A 123 7.02 22.38 0.72
N SER A 124 7.99 23.01 1.37
CA SER A 124 8.16 22.87 2.82
C SER A 124 7.09 23.62 3.61
N MET A 125 6.84 23.18 4.84
CA MET A 125 5.97 23.93 5.76
C MET A 125 6.52 25.32 6.07
N ASP A 126 7.85 25.44 6.22
CA ASP A 126 8.51 26.73 6.46
C ASP A 126 8.22 27.72 5.32
N ALA A 127 8.27 27.28 4.05
CA ALA A 127 7.92 28.13 2.91
C ALA A 127 6.43 28.57 2.93
N ILE A 128 5.53 27.69 3.33
CA ILE A 128 4.11 28.02 3.52
C ILE A 128 3.95 29.14 4.55
N ASP A 129 4.61 28.99 5.71
CA ASP A 129 4.55 29.96 6.81
C ASP A 129 5.18 31.31 6.43
N GLU A 130 6.35 31.30 5.79
CA GLU A 130 7.02 32.52 5.31
C GLU A 130 6.22 33.30 4.28
N LYS A 131 5.47 32.62 3.43
CA LYS A 131 4.61 33.25 2.40
C LYS A 131 3.21 33.60 2.90
N GLY A 132 2.87 33.23 4.14
CA GLY A 132 1.57 33.51 4.75
C GLY A 132 0.40 32.83 4.02
N VAL A 133 0.64 31.64 3.45
CA VAL A 133 -0.36 30.86 2.73
C VAL A 133 -1.09 29.94 3.71
N ASN A 134 -2.41 29.87 3.60
CA ASN A 134 -3.22 28.95 4.40
C ASN A 134 -3.68 27.74 3.57
N PRO A 135 -3.04 26.55 3.72
CA PRO A 135 -3.38 25.37 2.94
C PRO A 135 -4.83 24.88 3.14
N TYR A 136 -5.47 25.26 4.23
CA TYR A 136 -6.86 24.86 4.52
C TYR A 136 -7.93 25.66 3.77
N SER A 137 -7.57 26.86 3.30
CA SER A 137 -8.53 27.77 2.66
C SER A 137 -8.12 28.27 1.29
N ASP A 138 -6.82 28.38 1.04
CA ASP A 138 -6.33 29.07 -0.14
C ASP A 138 -6.30 28.14 -1.35
N VAL A 139 -6.75 28.67 -2.49
CA VAL A 139 -6.67 28.01 -3.79
C VAL A 139 -5.67 28.77 -4.64
N LEU A 140 -4.61 28.09 -5.09
CA LEU A 140 -3.58 28.74 -5.90
C LEU A 140 -3.68 28.27 -7.36
N THR A 141 -3.57 29.22 -8.28
CA THR A 141 -3.30 28.88 -9.69
C THR A 141 -1.84 28.51 -9.88
N LEU A 142 -1.49 27.86 -10.99
CA LEU A 142 -0.09 27.55 -11.32
C LEU A 142 0.80 28.79 -11.31
N ALA A 143 0.32 29.90 -11.87
CA ALA A 143 1.07 31.16 -11.90
C ALA A 143 1.35 31.69 -10.47
N LYS A 144 0.32 31.66 -9.60
CA LYS A 144 0.49 32.10 -8.20
C LYS A 144 1.39 31.17 -7.41
N TYR A 145 1.27 29.88 -7.62
CA TYR A 145 2.14 28.90 -6.99
C TYR A 145 3.63 29.15 -7.38
N ARG A 146 3.91 29.34 -8.67
CA ARG A 146 5.28 29.62 -9.17
C ARG A 146 5.82 30.98 -8.69
N GLU A 147 4.96 31.98 -8.55
CA GLU A 147 5.34 33.28 -7.97
C GLU A 147 5.79 33.13 -6.51
N LEU A 148 5.09 32.31 -5.73
CA LEU A 148 5.34 32.14 -4.30
C LEU A 148 6.53 31.20 -4.01
N PHE A 149 6.59 30.08 -4.71
CA PHE A 149 7.47 28.97 -4.37
C PHE A 149 8.50 28.60 -5.45
N GLY A 150 8.40 29.15 -6.65
CA GLY A 150 9.34 28.83 -7.73
C GLY A 150 9.21 27.40 -8.25
N TYR A 151 10.35 26.78 -8.54
CA TYR A 151 10.48 25.42 -9.10
C TYR A 151 11.13 24.50 -8.05
N GLU A 152 10.31 23.99 -7.16
CA GLU A 152 10.74 23.11 -6.09
C GLU A 152 10.91 21.67 -6.59
N LYS A 153 12.00 21.03 -6.18
CA LYS A 153 12.30 19.65 -6.52
C LYS A 153 12.07 18.72 -5.34
N HIS A 154 11.36 17.64 -5.58
CA HIS A 154 11.14 16.60 -4.59
C HIS A 154 12.46 16.04 -4.06
N THR A 155 12.58 15.97 -2.74
CA THR A 155 13.84 15.68 -2.01
C THR A 155 14.54 14.39 -2.45
N PHE A 156 13.78 13.31 -2.72
CA PHE A 156 14.37 12.02 -3.12
C PHE A 156 14.54 11.85 -4.62
N THR A 157 13.59 12.36 -5.39
CA THR A 157 13.56 12.07 -6.83
C THR A 157 14.23 13.14 -7.67
N GLY A 158 14.46 14.34 -7.09
CA GLY A 158 15.00 15.50 -7.81
C GLY A 158 14.07 16.04 -8.91
N VAL A 159 12.79 15.64 -8.92
CA VAL A 159 11.81 16.01 -9.94
C VAL A 159 10.92 17.14 -9.40
N ASP A 160 10.70 18.17 -10.22
CA ASP A 160 9.58 19.08 -10.03
C ASP A 160 8.31 18.39 -10.56
N TYR A 161 7.48 17.87 -9.66
CA TYR A 161 6.28 17.12 -10.05
C TYR A 161 5.23 17.97 -10.73
N VAL A 162 5.20 19.26 -10.47
CA VAL A 162 4.25 20.18 -11.12
C VAL A 162 4.58 20.31 -12.60
N GLU A 163 5.85 20.61 -12.93
CA GLU A 163 6.35 20.68 -14.31
C GLU A 163 6.23 19.30 -14.99
N TYR A 164 6.59 18.24 -14.29
CA TYR A 164 6.55 16.88 -14.83
C TYR A 164 5.13 16.43 -15.22
N TYR A 165 4.16 16.65 -14.35
CA TYR A 165 2.76 16.26 -14.65
C TYR A 165 2.14 17.16 -15.71
N GLU A 166 2.44 18.47 -15.70
CA GLU A 166 2.01 19.37 -16.77
C GLU A 166 2.55 18.93 -18.14
N GLY A 167 3.84 18.58 -18.20
CA GLY A 167 4.47 18.06 -19.40
C GLY A 167 3.82 16.78 -19.89
N LEU A 168 3.59 15.80 -19.02
CA LEU A 168 2.92 14.53 -19.37
C LEU A 168 1.52 14.74 -19.95
N ILE A 169 0.72 15.63 -19.39
CA ILE A 169 -0.62 15.92 -19.90
C ILE A 169 -0.55 16.47 -21.32
N ARG A 170 0.35 17.43 -21.54
CA ARG A 170 0.53 18.07 -22.87
C ARG A 170 1.10 17.09 -23.91
N GLU A 171 2.07 16.28 -23.53
CA GLU A 171 2.62 15.23 -24.40
C GLU A 171 1.58 14.23 -24.87
N CYS A 172 0.55 13.97 -24.05
CA CYS A 172 -0.58 13.12 -24.41
C CYS A 172 -1.65 13.82 -25.27
N GLY A 173 -1.46 15.10 -25.61
CA GLY A 173 -2.36 15.86 -26.49
C GLY A 173 -3.53 16.53 -25.79
N ALA A 174 -3.61 16.49 -24.44
CA ALA A 174 -4.63 17.19 -23.68
C ALA A 174 -4.18 18.60 -23.26
N GLU A 175 -5.13 19.52 -23.11
CA GLU A 175 -4.87 20.80 -22.47
C GLU A 175 -4.63 20.58 -20.96
N ALA A 176 -3.62 21.25 -20.40
CA ALA A 176 -3.28 21.16 -18.97
C ALA A 176 -3.62 22.46 -18.25
N GLU A 177 -4.35 22.36 -17.18
CA GLU A 177 -4.55 23.44 -16.18
C GLU A 177 -4.22 22.86 -14.80
N ILE A 178 -3.37 23.53 -14.03
CA ILE A 178 -2.94 23.05 -12.70
C ILE A 178 -3.38 24.06 -11.64
N ILE A 179 -3.99 23.54 -10.60
CA ILE A 179 -4.39 24.30 -9.41
C ILE A 179 -3.94 23.56 -8.14
N PHE A 180 -3.87 24.26 -7.04
CA PHE A 180 -3.48 23.74 -5.74
C PHE A 180 -4.56 24.08 -4.72
N ALA A 181 -5.09 23.05 -4.06
CA ALA A 181 -6.09 23.20 -3.01
C ALA A 181 -6.19 21.90 -2.20
N ASN A 182 -6.71 22.02 -0.98
CA ASN A 182 -7.00 20.86 -0.12
C ASN A 182 -8.52 20.66 0.13
N ASP A 183 -9.34 21.52 -0.44
CA ASP A 183 -10.80 21.33 -0.48
C ASP A 183 -11.21 20.77 -1.85
N ALA A 184 -11.77 19.57 -1.87
CA ALA A 184 -12.20 18.90 -3.10
C ALA A 184 -13.16 19.77 -3.95
N ARG A 185 -13.94 20.66 -3.30
CA ARG A 185 -14.89 21.53 -3.98
C ARG A 185 -14.23 22.60 -4.85
N ALA A 186 -12.94 22.88 -4.65
CA ALA A 186 -12.20 23.88 -5.42
C ALA A 186 -12.09 23.51 -6.91
N ILE A 187 -12.31 22.25 -7.29
CA ILE A 187 -12.33 21.79 -8.68
C ILE A 187 -13.61 22.19 -9.43
N LEU A 188 -14.75 22.34 -8.73
CA LEU A 188 -16.07 22.48 -9.33
C LEU A 188 -16.29 23.75 -10.19
N PRO A 189 -15.62 24.89 -9.95
CA PRO A 189 -15.64 26.03 -10.87
C PRO A 189 -15.01 25.73 -12.24
N TYR A 190 -14.16 24.72 -12.35
CA TYR A 190 -13.43 24.33 -13.56
C TYR A 190 -14.16 23.24 -14.33
N THR A 191 -14.64 22.21 -13.62
CA THR A 191 -15.41 21.11 -14.20
C THR A 191 -16.23 20.40 -13.13
N LYS A 192 -17.36 19.79 -13.55
CA LYS A 192 -18.18 18.91 -12.70
C LYS A 192 -17.93 17.43 -12.93
N ASN A 193 -17.02 17.08 -13.84
CA ASN A 193 -16.57 15.72 -14.14
C ASN A 193 -15.25 15.49 -13.42
N VAL A 194 -15.24 14.68 -12.36
CA VAL A 194 -14.12 14.59 -11.44
C VAL A 194 -13.68 13.15 -11.22
N LEU A 195 -12.38 12.91 -11.37
CA LEU A 195 -11.69 11.69 -10.98
C LEU A 195 -10.93 11.94 -9.66
N ALA A 196 -11.37 11.32 -8.58
CA ALA A 196 -10.71 11.34 -7.29
C ALA A 196 -9.57 10.32 -7.26
N CYS A 197 -8.33 10.79 -7.07
CA CYS A 197 -7.12 9.97 -7.12
C CYS A 197 -6.49 9.75 -5.75
N ASP A 198 -7.09 10.28 -4.69
CA ASP A 198 -6.71 10.02 -3.32
C ASP A 198 -6.96 8.56 -2.93
N ILE A 199 -6.05 8.01 -2.14
CA ILE A 199 -6.03 6.57 -1.79
C ILE A 199 -6.91 6.31 -0.58
N HIS A 200 -6.63 7.02 0.53
CA HIS A 200 -7.28 6.79 1.82
C HIS A 200 -8.62 7.51 1.94
N THR A 201 -8.72 8.70 1.39
CA THR A 201 -9.85 9.61 1.61
C THR A 201 -10.85 9.65 0.45
N ARG A 202 -10.63 8.92 -0.66
CA ARG A 202 -11.44 8.98 -1.88
C ARG A 202 -12.96 8.82 -1.66
N PHE A 203 -13.39 7.97 -0.74
CA PHE A 203 -14.82 7.81 -0.46
C PHE A 203 -15.42 9.08 0.16
N ARG A 204 -14.67 9.77 1.04
CA ARG A 204 -15.05 11.06 1.59
C ARG A 204 -15.05 12.13 0.50
N THR A 205 -14.00 12.15 -0.31
CA THR A 205 -13.82 13.08 -1.44
C THR A 205 -14.98 12.95 -2.43
N LYS A 206 -15.31 11.75 -2.89
CA LYS A 206 -16.44 11.47 -3.78
C LYS A 206 -17.77 11.93 -3.17
N ARG A 207 -18.00 11.70 -1.86
CA ARG A 207 -19.21 12.12 -1.17
C ARG A 207 -19.33 13.66 -1.12
N ILE A 208 -18.23 14.36 -0.82
CA ILE A 208 -18.18 15.84 -0.78
C ILE A 208 -18.50 16.41 -2.17
N LEU A 209 -17.85 15.89 -3.21
CA LEU A 209 -18.07 16.36 -4.58
C LEU A 209 -19.52 16.17 -5.04
N LYS A 210 -20.10 14.98 -4.82
CA LYS A 210 -21.49 14.69 -5.15
C LYS A 210 -22.47 15.64 -4.41
N ALA A 211 -22.23 15.86 -3.12
CA ALA A 211 -23.05 16.78 -2.32
C ALA A 211 -22.91 18.25 -2.77
N ALA A 212 -21.78 18.62 -3.36
CA ALA A 212 -21.52 19.97 -3.87
C ALA A 212 -21.93 20.16 -5.34
N GLY A 213 -22.56 19.18 -5.98
CA GLY A 213 -23.12 19.32 -7.33
C GLY A 213 -22.18 18.90 -8.47
N ALA A 214 -21.18 18.04 -8.21
CA ALA A 214 -20.47 17.35 -9.27
C ALA A 214 -21.41 16.40 -10.04
N GLU A 215 -21.28 16.34 -11.37
CA GLU A 215 -22.16 15.57 -12.23
C GLU A 215 -21.64 14.12 -12.41
N ILE A 216 -20.36 13.97 -12.72
CA ILE A 216 -19.72 12.66 -12.87
C ILE A 216 -18.57 12.59 -11.86
N VAL A 217 -18.58 11.57 -11.00
CA VAL A 217 -17.53 11.37 -10.00
C VAL A 217 -17.15 9.90 -9.93
N TYR A 218 -15.92 9.62 -10.31
CA TYR A 218 -15.27 8.32 -10.16
C TYR A 218 -14.02 8.41 -9.29
N GLY A 219 -13.55 7.27 -8.77
CA GLY A 219 -12.23 7.11 -8.15
C GLY A 219 -11.29 6.31 -9.05
N LEU A 220 -9.99 6.28 -8.74
CA LEU A 220 -9.03 5.42 -9.44
C LEU A 220 -9.41 3.93 -9.34
N ASP A 221 -10.05 3.53 -8.26
CA ASP A 221 -10.58 2.19 -8.05
C ASP A 221 -11.72 1.81 -9.00
N GLU A 222 -12.32 2.77 -9.66
CA GLU A 222 -13.40 2.55 -10.63
C GLU A 222 -12.92 2.64 -12.09
N VAL A 223 -11.66 2.99 -12.33
CA VAL A 223 -11.05 2.95 -13.68
C VAL A 223 -10.41 1.59 -13.89
N LEU A 224 -10.72 0.89 -14.97
CA LEU A 224 -10.38 -0.51 -15.22
C LEU A 224 -10.86 -1.47 -14.11
N SER A 225 -12.02 -1.18 -13.53
CA SER A 225 -12.72 -2.13 -12.64
C SER A 225 -13.40 -3.29 -13.39
N SER A 226 -13.45 -3.20 -14.71
CA SER A 226 -13.84 -4.24 -15.65
C SER A 226 -12.91 -4.20 -16.87
N PRO A 227 -12.78 -5.30 -17.65
CA PRO A 227 -11.88 -5.33 -18.78
C PRO A 227 -12.34 -4.37 -19.89
N ILE A 228 -11.39 -3.71 -20.55
CA ILE A 228 -11.58 -2.97 -21.80
C ILE A 228 -10.95 -3.83 -22.90
N GLY A 229 -11.79 -4.46 -23.72
CA GLY A 229 -11.30 -5.45 -24.66
C GLY A 229 -10.60 -6.62 -23.95
N GLU A 230 -9.33 -6.84 -24.24
CA GLU A 230 -8.52 -7.88 -23.63
C GLU A 230 -7.62 -7.35 -22.48
N SER A 231 -7.85 -6.13 -22.02
CA SER A 231 -7.03 -5.56 -20.93
C SER A 231 -7.16 -6.35 -19.64
N GLY A 232 -6.13 -6.26 -18.80
CA GLY A 232 -6.25 -6.57 -17.39
C GLY A 232 -7.25 -5.61 -16.71
N TYR A 233 -7.71 -6.02 -15.53
CA TYR A 233 -8.60 -5.21 -14.68
C TYR A 233 -8.52 -5.67 -13.23
N ASN A 234 -9.10 -4.90 -12.33
CA ASN A 234 -9.34 -5.34 -10.96
C ASN A 234 -10.65 -4.75 -10.45
N GLU A 235 -11.60 -5.60 -10.07
CA GLU A 235 -12.97 -5.22 -9.68
C GLU A 235 -13.02 -4.32 -8.45
N SER A 236 -12.07 -4.49 -7.53
CA SER A 236 -12.05 -3.78 -6.24
C SER A 236 -11.11 -2.57 -6.23
N TYR A 237 -10.03 -2.63 -7.01
CA TYR A 237 -8.96 -1.64 -6.94
C TYR A 237 -8.76 -0.86 -8.25
N GLY A 238 -9.25 -1.36 -9.38
CA GLY A 238 -9.06 -0.68 -10.68
C GLY A 238 -7.59 -0.33 -10.93
N LEU A 239 -7.33 0.97 -11.17
CA LEU A 239 -5.97 1.53 -11.27
C LEU A 239 -5.29 1.77 -9.92
N LEU A 240 -6.03 1.75 -8.82
CA LEU A 240 -5.45 1.97 -7.51
C LEU A 240 -4.41 0.88 -7.21
N GLY A 241 -3.21 1.29 -6.78
CA GLY A 241 -2.09 0.37 -6.53
C GLY A 241 -1.41 -0.18 -7.78
N SER A 242 -1.76 0.27 -8.98
CA SER A 242 -1.05 -0.10 -10.19
C SER A 242 0.37 0.46 -10.22
N ASN A 243 1.25 -0.23 -10.95
CA ASN A 243 2.63 0.17 -11.13
C ASN A 243 3.02 0.17 -12.61
N LYS A 244 3.91 1.08 -12.99
CA LYS A 244 4.52 1.10 -14.33
C LYS A 244 5.22 -0.23 -14.61
N ALA A 245 4.82 -0.89 -15.69
CA ALA A 245 5.48 -2.10 -16.18
C ALA A 245 6.41 -1.79 -17.36
N THR A 246 5.95 -0.98 -18.31
CA THR A 246 6.73 -0.45 -19.43
C THR A 246 6.40 1.04 -19.61
N GLU A 247 6.90 1.67 -20.68
CA GLU A 247 6.54 3.08 -20.96
C GLU A 247 5.05 3.27 -21.25
N ASP A 248 4.37 2.24 -21.73
CA ASP A 248 2.97 2.31 -22.19
C ASP A 248 2.05 1.30 -21.51
N THR A 249 2.50 0.57 -20.48
CA THR A 249 1.69 -0.42 -19.77
C THR A 249 1.84 -0.30 -18.26
N VAL A 250 0.74 -0.55 -17.58
CA VAL A 250 0.66 -0.69 -16.12
C VAL A 250 0.41 -2.14 -15.73
N LYS A 251 1.01 -2.58 -14.64
CA LYS A 251 0.65 -3.80 -13.94
C LYS A 251 -0.41 -3.42 -12.91
N LEU A 252 -1.55 -4.09 -12.95
CA LEU A 252 -2.64 -3.91 -11.99
C LEU A 252 -2.46 -4.81 -10.77
N PHE A 253 -3.23 -4.58 -9.71
CA PHE A 253 -3.32 -5.52 -8.61
C PHE A 253 -3.82 -6.88 -9.08
N PRO A 254 -3.32 -7.99 -8.50
CA PRO A 254 -3.78 -9.32 -8.86
C PRO A 254 -5.25 -9.54 -8.47
N ARG A 255 -5.89 -10.43 -9.21
CA ARG A 255 -7.26 -10.91 -8.95
C ARG A 255 -7.22 -12.27 -8.26
N ASP A 256 -8.35 -12.67 -7.67
CA ASP A 256 -8.55 -14.01 -7.08
C ASP A 256 -7.46 -14.42 -6.08
N CYS A 257 -6.89 -13.45 -5.37
CA CYS A 257 -5.77 -13.70 -4.45
C CYS A 257 -6.14 -14.66 -3.32
N GLN A 258 -7.42 -14.68 -2.90
CA GLN A 258 -7.86 -15.61 -1.86
C GLN A 258 -7.67 -17.06 -2.29
N ARG A 259 -8.02 -17.40 -3.53
CA ARG A 259 -7.78 -18.73 -4.09
C ARG A 259 -6.29 -19.10 -4.10
N VAL A 260 -5.42 -18.13 -4.38
CA VAL A 260 -3.97 -18.34 -4.41
C VAL A 260 -3.43 -18.66 -3.00
N VAL A 261 -3.80 -17.86 -1.99
CA VAL A 261 -3.31 -18.08 -0.62
C VAL A 261 -3.82 -19.40 -0.04
N ASP A 262 -5.09 -19.72 -0.26
CA ASP A 262 -5.70 -20.98 0.22
C ASP A 262 -5.05 -22.21 -0.46
N ALA A 263 -4.75 -22.13 -1.75
CA ALA A 263 -4.10 -23.21 -2.49
C ALA A 263 -2.65 -23.43 -2.02
N ILE A 264 -1.89 -22.36 -1.75
CA ILE A 264 -0.53 -22.45 -1.20
C ILE A 264 -0.58 -23.05 0.22
N GLN A 265 -1.49 -22.62 1.08
CA GLN A 265 -1.67 -23.18 2.43
C GLN A 265 -1.94 -24.69 2.35
N ALA A 266 -2.90 -25.11 1.53
CA ALA A 266 -3.25 -26.51 1.34
C ALA A 266 -2.06 -27.35 0.83
N ARG A 267 -1.28 -26.82 -0.11
CA ARG A 267 -0.12 -27.50 -0.66
C ARG A 267 1.01 -27.65 0.36
N LEU A 268 1.31 -26.60 1.13
CA LEU A 268 2.30 -26.67 2.20
C LEU A 268 1.87 -27.62 3.32
N LEU A 269 0.58 -27.63 3.69
CA LEU A 269 0.02 -28.60 4.63
C LEU A 269 0.21 -30.04 4.13
N ALA A 270 -0.10 -30.31 2.87
CA ALA A 270 0.08 -31.64 2.28
C ALA A 270 1.55 -32.09 2.25
N ALA A 271 2.49 -31.16 2.03
CA ALA A 271 3.91 -31.48 1.96
C ALA A 271 4.58 -31.60 3.33
N THR A 272 4.14 -30.88 4.35
CA THR A 272 4.83 -30.76 5.64
C THR A 272 4.05 -31.28 6.83
N GLY A 273 2.74 -31.46 6.69
CA GLY A 273 1.82 -31.73 7.81
C GLY A 273 1.61 -30.53 8.74
N LYS A 274 2.06 -29.31 8.34
CA LYS A 274 1.99 -28.10 9.14
C LYS A 274 1.03 -27.09 8.52
N THR A 275 0.22 -26.46 9.37
CA THR A 275 -0.67 -25.38 8.96
C THR A 275 0.12 -24.04 9.04
N VAL A 276 0.55 -23.53 7.90
CA VAL A 276 1.17 -22.20 7.79
C VAL A 276 0.12 -21.18 7.39
N GLU A 277 0.32 -19.94 7.80
CA GLU A 277 -0.49 -18.83 7.31
C GLU A 277 0.13 -18.26 6.03
N VAL A 278 -0.74 -17.81 5.12
CA VAL A 278 -0.29 -17.31 3.82
C VAL A 278 -0.93 -15.96 3.53
N MET A 279 -0.18 -15.03 2.95
CA MET A 279 -0.72 -13.74 2.52
C MET A 279 -0.06 -13.22 1.25
N VAL A 280 -0.81 -12.45 0.49
CA VAL A 280 -0.29 -11.56 -0.54
C VAL A 280 -0.18 -10.16 0.05
N TYR A 281 0.94 -9.48 -0.16
CA TYR A 281 1.16 -8.12 0.32
C TYR A 281 1.64 -7.19 -0.80
N GLY A 282 1.27 -5.93 -0.70
CA GLY A 282 1.80 -4.82 -1.49
C GLY A 282 2.51 -3.82 -0.57
N ASP A 283 2.81 -2.66 -1.06
CA ASP A 283 3.56 -1.56 -0.46
C ASP A 283 3.67 -1.52 1.07
N GLY A 284 4.84 -1.18 1.54
CA GLY A 284 5.22 -1.30 2.93
C GLY A 284 5.63 0.02 3.61
N ALA A 285 6.53 -0.08 4.61
CA ALA A 285 7.04 1.04 5.36
C ALA A 285 8.08 1.84 4.59
N PHE A 286 8.10 3.16 4.79
CA PHE A 286 9.15 4.04 4.31
C PHE A 286 9.60 4.99 5.41
N LYS A 287 10.77 5.59 5.23
CA LYS A 287 11.24 6.63 6.13
C LYS A 287 10.89 8.00 5.56
N ASP A 288 10.08 8.76 6.29
CA ASP A 288 9.81 10.14 5.92
C ASP A 288 11.11 10.96 5.86
N PRO A 289 11.41 11.61 4.70
CA PRO A 289 12.65 12.35 4.53
C PRO A 289 12.71 13.63 5.37
N VAL A 290 11.56 14.23 5.66
CA VAL A 290 11.45 15.49 6.40
C VAL A 290 11.41 15.21 7.90
N GLY A 291 10.45 14.42 8.36
CA GLY A 291 10.28 14.07 9.77
C GLY A 291 11.32 13.10 10.30
N LYS A 292 12.06 12.40 9.41
CA LYS A 292 13.08 11.40 9.76
C LYS A 292 12.55 10.20 10.54
N ILE A 293 11.27 9.96 10.51
CA ILE A 293 10.60 8.84 11.16
C ILE A 293 10.22 7.76 10.15
N TRP A 294 9.98 6.54 10.63
CA TRP A 294 9.42 5.47 9.82
C TRP A 294 7.89 5.57 9.83
N GLU A 295 7.31 5.59 8.66
CA GLU A 295 5.87 5.60 8.44
C GLU A 295 5.47 4.46 7.52
N LEU A 296 4.21 4.05 7.58
CA LEU A 296 3.64 3.13 6.61
C LEU A 296 3.29 3.96 5.37
N ALA A 297 4.00 3.70 4.27
CA ALA A 297 3.58 4.15 2.95
C ALA A 297 2.26 3.45 2.63
N ASP A 298 1.38 4.02 1.91
CA ASP A 298 0.09 3.48 1.48
C ASP A 298 -0.53 2.47 2.46
N PRO A 299 -1.82 2.29 2.58
CA PRO A 299 -2.34 1.17 3.33
C PRO A 299 -1.67 -0.05 2.73
N ILE A 300 -0.97 -0.84 3.54
CA ILE A 300 -0.50 -2.15 3.11
C ILE A 300 -1.74 -2.86 2.64
N VAL A 301 -1.89 -2.92 1.33
CA VAL A 301 -2.99 -3.64 0.74
C VAL A 301 -2.59 -5.09 0.79
N SER A 302 -3.21 -5.85 1.69
CA SER A 302 -3.19 -7.29 1.61
C SER A 302 -4.42 -7.73 0.84
N PRO A 303 -4.31 -8.02 -0.45
CA PRO A 303 -5.45 -8.43 -1.26
C PRO A 303 -6.05 -9.76 -0.83
N ALA A 304 -5.30 -10.59 -0.12
CA ALA A 304 -5.79 -11.83 0.47
C ALA A 304 -4.84 -12.38 1.53
N TYR A 305 -5.41 -13.11 2.49
CA TYR A 305 -4.68 -13.81 3.54
C TYR A 305 -5.51 -14.96 4.10
N THR A 306 -4.87 -15.94 4.71
CA THR A 306 -5.55 -17.05 5.38
C THR A 306 -6.12 -16.63 6.74
N ALA A 307 -7.12 -17.33 7.22
CA ALA A 307 -7.94 -16.95 8.38
C ALA A 307 -7.13 -16.71 9.67
N GLY A 308 -5.98 -17.35 9.85
CA GLY A 308 -5.14 -17.16 11.03
C GLY A 308 -4.43 -15.82 11.11
N LEU A 309 -4.49 -15.00 10.04
CA LEU A 309 -3.99 -13.63 10.00
C LEU A 309 -5.07 -12.56 10.21
N GLU A 310 -6.30 -12.97 10.47
CA GLU A 310 -7.38 -12.02 10.77
C GLU A 310 -7.19 -11.38 12.15
N GLY A 311 -7.50 -10.10 12.26
CA GLY A 311 -7.54 -9.37 13.53
C GLY A 311 -6.31 -8.52 13.82
N THR A 312 -6.10 -8.29 15.10
CA THR A 312 -5.04 -7.45 15.68
C THR A 312 -4.22 -8.24 16.71
N PRO A 313 -2.98 -7.82 17.03
CA PRO A 313 -2.22 -8.43 18.10
C PRO A 313 -2.99 -8.44 19.42
N ASN A 314 -3.06 -9.61 20.06
CA ASN A 314 -3.65 -9.78 21.38
C ASN A 314 -2.55 -10.02 22.43
N GLU A 315 -1.82 -8.98 22.78
CA GLU A 315 -0.58 -9.02 23.55
C GLU A 315 -0.72 -8.29 24.88
N LEU A 316 -0.10 -8.88 25.93
CA LEU A 316 0.10 -8.21 27.22
C LEU A 316 1.41 -7.41 27.18
N LYS A 317 1.37 -6.20 27.73
CA LYS A 317 2.56 -5.37 27.87
C LYS A 317 3.37 -5.82 29.08
N LEU A 318 4.43 -6.59 28.85
CA LEU A 318 5.24 -7.19 29.92
C LEU A 318 5.79 -6.15 30.90
N LYS A 319 6.21 -4.99 30.40
CA LYS A 319 6.67 -3.89 31.27
C LYS A 319 5.56 -3.41 32.20
N TYR A 320 4.33 -3.25 31.71
CA TYR A 320 3.20 -2.85 32.54
C TYR A 320 2.92 -3.87 33.64
N LEU A 321 2.97 -5.16 33.33
CA LEU A 321 2.79 -6.22 34.33
C LEU A 321 3.90 -6.19 35.42
N ALA A 322 5.15 -6.05 34.98
CA ALA A 322 6.29 -6.00 35.90
C ALA A 322 6.27 -4.76 36.82
N ASP A 323 5.90 -3.59 36.27
CA ASP A 323 5.91 -2.32 37.00
C ASP A 323 4.67 -2.13 37.89
N ASN A 324 3.57 -2.88 37.65
CA ASN A 324 2.30 -2.71 38.39
C ASN A 324 1.88 -4.00 39.11
N GLU A 325 1.32 -5.00 38.38
CA GLU A 325 0.77 -6.21 39.02
C GLU A 325 1.82 -7.01 39.78
N PHE A 326 3.06 -7.03 39.30
CA PHE A 326 4.17 -7.82 39.86
C PHE A 326 5.33 -6.99 40.35
N ALA A 327 5.10 -5.71 40.71
CA ALA A 327 6.14 -4.78 41.15
C ALA A 327 6.98 -5.28 42.34
N GLY A 328 6.43 -6.18 43.17
CA GLY A 328 7.14 -6.79 44.30
C GLY A 328 7.96 -8.05 43.96
N LEU A 329 7.93 -8.52 42.71
CA LEU A 329 8.60 -9.75 42.30
C LEU A 329 9.87 -9.42 41.48
N SER A 330 10.83 -10.35 41.50
CA SER A 330 12.05 -10.26 40.71
C SER A 330 12.57 -11.64 40.32
N GLY A 331 13.53 -11.70 39.39
CA GLY A 331 14.16 -12.94 38.92
C GLY A 331 13.17 -13.96 38.40
N ASP A 332 13.34 -15.22 38.80
CA ASP A 332 12.52 -16.33 38.31
C ASP A 332 11.05 -16.22 38.77
N ALA A 333 10.80 -15.71 39.98
CA ALA A 333 9.44 -15.52 40.48
C ALA A 333 8.63 -14.53 39.61
N LEU A 334 9.25 -13.44 39.16
CA LEU A 334 8.64 -12.50 38.23
C LEU A 334 8.38 -13.16 36.86
N LYS A 335 9.36 -13.91 36.36
CA LYS A 335 9.27 -14.63 35.10
C LYS A 335 8.10 -15.61 35.08
N ASP A 336 7.96 -16.41 36.14
CA ASP A 336 6.91 -17.41 36.27
C ASP A 336 5.51 -16.76 36.40
N ALA A 337 5.41 -15.67 37.16
CA ALA A 337 4.17 -14.90 37.27
C ALA A 337 3.75 -14.30 35.92
N ILE A 338 4.68 -13.76 35.15
CA ILE A 338 4.42 -13.23 33.80
C ILE A 338 3.98 -14.36 32.85
N LYS A 339 4.67 -15.52 32.87
CA LYS A 339 4.27 -16.70 32.06
C LYS A 339 2.85 -17.16 32.39
N GLY A 340 2.51 -17.27 33.66
CA GLY A 340 1.16 -17.61 34.10
C GLY A 340 0.11 -16.62 33.57
N LYS A 341 0.38 -15.33 33.69
CA LYS A 341 -0.52 -14.28 33.17
C LYS A 341 -0.73 -14.35 31.67
N ILE A 342 0.32 -14.69 30.90
CA ILE A 342 0.22 -14.86 29.43
C ILE A 342 -0.65 -16.09 29.11
N GLN A 343 -0.50 -17.20 29.83
CA GLN A 343 -1.27 -18.41 29.62
C GLN A 343 -2.77 -18.22 29.93
N GLU A 344 -3.08 -17.40 30.94
CA GLU A 344 -4.43 -17.12 31.41
C GLU A 344 -5.07 -15.87 30.75
N LYS A 345 -4.35 -15.21 29.82
CA LYS A 345 -4.88 -13.99 29.20
C LYS A 345 -6.19 -14.23 28.46
N ASP A 346 -7.05 -13.23 28.52
CA ASP A 346 -8.31 -13.25 27.76
C ASP A 346 -8.06 -13.30 26.24
N SER A 347 -8.98 -13.91 25.54
CA SER A 347 -8.98 -13.96 24.06
C SER A 347 -9.12 -12.57 23.43
N ASN A 348 -9.62 -11.58 24.18
CA ASN A 348 -9.74 -10.20 23.75
C ASN A 348 -9.27 -9.25 24.87
N LEU A 349 -8.17 -8.56 24.61
CA LEU A 349 -7.59 -7.56 25.51
C LEU A 349 -7.95 -6.12 25.11
N PHE A 350 -8.85 -5.93 24.15
CA PHE A 350 -9.24 -4.59 23.70
C PHE A 350 -9.74 -3.72 24.87
N GLY A 351 -9.16 -2.52 25.01
CA GLY A 351 -9.49 -1.57 26.06
C GLY A 351 -8.97 -1.90 27.47
N LYS A 352 -8.17 -2.97 27.63
CA LYS A 352 -7.56 -3.33 28.91
C LYS A 352 -6.20 -2.65 29.09
N MET A 353 -5.94 -2.13 30.30
CA MET A 353 -4.68 -1.46 30.66
C MET A 353 -3.44 -2.36 30.44
N ALA A 354 -3.59 -3.67 30.68
CA ALA A 354 -2.50 -4.64 30.50
C ALA A 354 -2.02 -4.78 29.03
N SER A 355 -2.82 -4.34 28.05
CA SER A 355 -2.44 -4.31 26.64
C SER A 355 -2.10 -2.91 26.14
N GLU A 356 -2.20 -1.89 26.98
CA GLU A 356 -1.99 -0.50 26.59
C GLU A 356 -0.54 -0.26 26.12
N GLY A 357 -0.39 0.38 24.95
CA GLY A 357 0.91 0.63 24.32
C GLY A 357 1.46 -0.55 23.50
N THR A 358 0.68 -1.62 23.27
CA THR A 358 0.94 -2.56 22.18
C THR A 358 0.50 -1.91 20.85
N THR A 359 1.02 -2.41 19.72
CA THR A 359 0.80 -1.77 18.42
C THR A 359 -0.65 -1.98 17.93
N PRO A 360 -1.49 -0.94 17.80
CA PRO A 360 -2.90 -1.07 17.41
C PRO A 360 -3.05 -1.13 15.89
N ARG A 361 -2.51 -2.17 15.26
CA ARG A 361 -2.56 -2.38 13.81
C ARG A 361 -3.10 -3.77 13.52
N ARG A 362 -3.59 -3.99 12.30
CA ARG A 362 -3.95 -5.33 11.84
C ARG A 362 -2.70 -6.20 11.76
N LEU A 363 -2.86 -7.51 11.96
CA LEU A 363 -1.76 -8.46 11.78
C LEU A 363 -1.20 -8.40 10.37
N THR A 364 -2.06 -8.29 9.36
CA THR A 364 -1.66 -8.16 7.96
C THR A 364 -0.82 -6.92 7.67
N ASP A 365 -1.11 -5.78 8.32
CA ASP A 365 -0.33 -4.55 8.15
C ASP A 365 1.07 -4.69 8.75
N LEU A 366 1.17 -5.28 9.95
CA LEU A 366 2.43 -5.51 10.63
C LEU A 366 3.31 -6.52 9.88
N ILE A 367 2.72 -7.65 9.50
CA ILE A 367 3.42 -8.72 8.77
C ILE A 367 3.80 -8.24 7.37
N GLY A 368 2.92 -7.54 6.67
CA GLY A 368 3.22 -6.95 5.37
C GLY A 368 4.39 -5.96 5.43
N SER A 369 4.43 -5.09 6.45
CA SER A 369 5.56 -4.17 6.68
C SER A 369 6.86 -4.93 6.96
N LEU A 370 6.80 -5.97 7.80
CA LEU A 370 7.97 -6.82 8.09
C LEU A 370 8.47 -7.48 6.81
N CYS A 371 7.57 -7.96 5.96
CA CYS A 371 7.92 -8.58 4.68
C CYS A 371 8.58 -7.59 3.73
N ASP A 372 8.03 -6.38 3.59
CA ASP A 372 8.58 -5.34 2.72
C ASP A 372 9.99 -4.91 3.16
N LEU A 373 10.21 -4.74 4.46
CA LEU A 373 11.52 -4.42 5.03
C LEU A 373 12.53 -5.59 4.96
N THR A 374 12.05 -6.83 4.93
CA THR A 374 12.90 -8.02 4.81
C THR A 374 13.36 -8.20 3.37
N SER A 375 12.45 -8.03 2.42
CA SER A 375 12.66 -8.44 1.04
C SER A 375 11.67 -7.77 0.10
N GLY A 376 11.85 -7.96 -1.19
CA GLY A 376 11.00 -7.43 -2.23
C GLY A 376 11.40 -7.96 -3.61
N SER A 377 10.82 -7.35 -4.65
CA SER A 377 11.03 -7.71 -6.06
C SER A 377 12.28 -7.08 -6.69
N GLY A 378 13.20 -6.52 -5.90
CA GLY A 378 14.44 -5.95 -6.38
C GLY A 378 15.48 -7.02 -6.79
N ASP A 379 16.72 -6.61 -6.95
CA ASP A 379 17.85 -7.45 -7.42
C ASP A 379 18.23 -8.60 -6.46
N LYS A 380 17.74 -8.59 -5.22
CA LYS A 380 17.85 -9.72 -4.29
C LYS A 380 17.12 -10.97 -4.78
N GLY A 381 16.08 -10.79 -5.62
CA GLY A 381 15.29 -11.88 -6.18
C GLY A 381 14.47 -12.66 -5.15
N THR A 382 14.02 -11.97 -4.10
CA THR A 382 13.34 -12.57 -2.93
C THR A 382 11.91 -12.03 -2.77
N PRO A 383 11.00 -12.28 -3.72
CA PRO A 383 9.63 -11.78 -3.66
C PRO A 383 8.73 -12.57 -2.69
N ILE A 384 9.27 -13.59 -2.06
CA ILE A 384 8.61 -14.43 -1.07
C ILE A 384 9.32 -14.23 0.26
N VAL A 385 8.56 -14.17 1.35
CA VAL A 385 9.10 -14.07 2.72
C VAL A 385 8.53 -15.19 3.56
N HIS A 386 9.40 -15.90 4.28
CA HIS A 386 9.02 -16.89 5.26
C HIS A 386 9.34 -16.38 6.66
N ILE A 387 8.33 -16.27 7.51
CA ILE A 387 8.45 -15.77 8.87
C ILE A 387 8.12 -16.88 9.84
N GLN A 388 9.04 -17.15 10.76
CA GLN A 388 8.87 -18.13 11.82
C GLN A 388 8.74 -17.46 13.18
N GLY A 389 7.88 -17.99 14.04
CA GLY A 389 7.75 -17.57 15.42
C GLY A 389 7.11 -16.18 15.59
N TYR A 390 6.43 -15.64 14.61
CA TYR A 390 5.76 -14.35 14.74
C TYR A 390 4.69 -14.36 15.85
N PHE A 391 4.00 -15.48 16.00
CA PHE A 391 2.97 -15.69 17.01
C PHE A 391 3.47 -16.30 18.31
N ASP A 392 4.77 -16.57 18.41
CA ASP A 392 5.37 -17.04 19.65
C ASP A 392 5.34 -15.93 20.70
N ASN A 393 5.25 -16.31 21.95
CA ASN A 393 5.26 -15.40 23.08
C ASN A 393 6.28 -15.86 24.13
N TYR A 394 6.36 -15.15 25.24
CA TYR A 394 7.34 -15.39 26.29
C TYR A 394 7.21 -16.76 27.01
N THR A 395 6.12 -17.51 26.73
CA THR A 395 5.92 -18.87 27.26
C THR A 395 6.44 -19.97 26.32
N ASN A 396 6.78 -19.64 25.07
CA ASN A 396 7.33 -20.60 24.11
C ASN A 396 8.83 -20.81 24.37
N ASP A 397 9.21 -21.99 24.76
CA ASP A 397 10.59 -22.40 25.03
C ASP A 397 11.30 -23.02 23.81
#